data_47140330ae426683275fe76f4e40c4fe
#
_entry.id   47140330ae426683275fe76f4e40c4fe
#
_cell.length_a   1.000
_cell.length_b   1.000
_cell.length_c   1.000
_cell.angle_alpha   90.00
_cell.angle_beta   90.00
_cell.angle_gamma   90.00
#
_symmetry.space_group_name_H-M   'P 1'
#
loop_
_entity.id
_entity.type
_entity.pdbx_description
1 polymer ?
#
loop_
_entity_poly.entity_id
_entity_poly.type
_entity_poly.pdbx_seq_one_letter_code
_entity_poly.pdbx_strand_id
1 'polypeptide(L)'
;MRNTTLLLSALLALATAAPAGAAAATTGAVDASGTARIAGTAGTAHGGDTSHGGGPSHGGGPAHGAGLGRQTLPANDGWASAGTGTTGGAAAPPANVHTVTTRAQLAAALATPGPRIIYVKGSLDSGKTCADYATGGYTLAGYLAAYDPAVWGRDAEPSGPLEDARAASAVNQTAHIKLKVPSDTTIVGLPGATIRHLNLHVDKADNVIIRNIRFEDAADCFPQWDPTDGETGNWNSLYDNISVTGSTHVWVDHNTFTDGANPDSAQPLYFGRPYQVHDGQTDITNGSDFVTVSWNEFSGHDKTMLIGSTNNPAADTGKLSVTVHHNHFSDTLQRLPRVRFGKVHVYDNYYEVPDAATFVYAIGVGVQSQIVAENNYFRLSRAVDPAGLLYDWGGTTLTARGNLLRVGGKERPIDLVGVYNAAHDPDFGADAGWTPTLHTRIDPANTVRREVSRHAGAGHLS
;
A
#
# COMPACT_ATOMS: atom_id res chain seq x y z
N MET A 1 36.20 -39.49 2.24
CA MET A 1 36.00 -38.07 2.02
C MET A 1 34.53 -37.91 1.65
N ARG A 2 33.69 -37.54 2.61
CA ARG A 2 32.24 -37.33 2.41
C ARG A 2 31.99 -35.83 2.54
N ASN A 3 31.57 -35.22 1.45
CA ASN A 3 31.12 -33.80 1.44
C ASN A 3 29.75 -33.75 2.09
N THR A 4 29.65 -33.04 3.19
CA THR A 4 28.38 -32.72 3.85
C THR A 4 27.98 -31.36 3.35
N THR A 5 26.97 -31.28 2.50
CA THR A 5 26.32 -30.05 2.06
C THR A 5 25.38 -29.61 3.17
N LEU A 6 25.65 -28.47 3.79
CA LEU A 6 24.74 -27.83 4.73
C LEU A 6 23.65 -27.11 3.93
N LEU A 7 22.43 -27.66 3.99
CA LEU A 7 21.22 -26.98 3.57
C LEU A 7 20.81 -25.99 4.66
N LEU A 8 20.89 -24.71 4.37
CA LEU A 8 20.35 -23.65 5.21
C LEU A 8 18.86 -23.55 4.91
N SER A 9 18.02 -24.20 5.74
CA SER A 9 16.57 -24.05 5.72
C SER A 9 16.21 -22.77 6.48
N ALA A 10 15.87 -21.70 5.78
CA ALA A 10 15.25 -20.52 6.39
C ALA A 10 13.79 -20.85 6.71
N LEU A 11 13.49 -21.25 7.96
CA LEU A 11 12.12 -21.30 8.45
C LEU A 11 11.62 -19.88 8.71
N LEU A 12 10.57 -19.50 7.99
CA LEU A 12 9.86 -18.24 8.21
C LEU A 12 8.69 -18.51 9.16
N ALA A 13 8.68 -17.83 10.30
CA ALA A 13 7.70 -18.03 11.35
C ALA A 13 6.36 -17.33 11.06
N LEU A 14 5.25 -17.97 11.44
CA LEU A 14 3.89 -17.41 11.42
C LEU A 14 3.74 -16.36 12.52
N ALA A 15 3.52 -15.13 12.17
CA ALA A 15 3.03 -14.12 13.12
C ALA A 15 1.52 -14.33 13.37
N THR A 16 1.15 -14.82 14.55
CA THR A 16 -0.23 -14.81 15.02
C THR A 16 -0.44 -13.54 15.85
N ALA A 17 -1.13 -12.56 15.32
CA ALA A 17 -1.51 -11.39 16.11
C ALA A 17 -2.58 -11.77 17.15
N ALA A 18 -2.33 -11.46 18.42
CA ALA A 18 -3.29 -11.59 19.51
C ALA A 18 -4.38 -10.50 19.44
N PRO A 19 -5.61 -10.79 19.89
CA PRO A 19 -6.70 -9.83 19.78
C PRO A 19 -6.63 -8.74 20.86
N ALA A 20 -6.63 -7.48 20.45
CA ALA A 20 -6.89 -6.37 21.36
C ALA A 20 -8.33 -6.39 21.86
N GLY A 21 -8.51 -6.37 23.17
CA GLY A 21 -9.79 -6.46 23.85
C GLY A 21 -10.77 -5.33 23.49
N ALA A 22 -12.00 -5.72 23.17
CA ALA A 22 -13.10 -4.84 22.92
C ALA A 22 -13.73 -4.35 24.24
N ALA A 23 -13.78 -3.03 24.43
CA ALA A 23 -14.66 -2.41 25.41
C ALA A 23 -16.03 -2.15 24.76
N ALA A 24 -17.07 -2.76 25.29
CA ALA A 24 -18.44 -2.58 24.88
C ALA A 24 -19.01 -1.26 25.46
N ALA A 25 -19.72 -0.49 24.63
CA ALA A 25 -20.65 0.53 25.09
C ALA A 25 -21.98 0.37 24.35
N THR A 26 -23.04 0.36 25.12
CA THR A 26 -24.41 -0.02 24.84
C THR A 26 -25.24 1.08 24.18
N THR A 27 -26.08 0.66 23.25
CA THR A 27 -27.44 1.01 22.85
C THR A 27 -28.03 2.43 23.01
N GLY A 28 -28.66 2.87 21.94
CA GLY A 28 -29.71 3.88 21.91
C GLY A 28 -30.32 3.97 20.52
N ALA A 29 -31.44 3.25 20.32
CA ALA A 29 -32.26 3.34 19.12
C ALA A 29 -33.30 4.46 19.26
N VAL A 30 -33.57 5.20 18.20
CA VAL A 30 -34.88 5.83 17.95
C VAL A 30 -35.13 5.95 16.45
N ASP A 31 -36.31 5.46 16.10
CA ASP A 31 -37.00 5.48 14.81
C ASP A 31 -37.55 6.88 14.47
N ALA A 32 -37.69 7.22 13.19
CA ALA A 32 -38.91 7.71 12.60
C ALA A 32 -38.79 8.24 11.16
N SER A 33 -39.55 7.62 10.31
CA SER A 33 -40.10 7.91 9.00
C SER A 33 -40.38 9.38 8.62
N GLY A 34 -40.25 9.68 7.30
CA GLY A 34 -40.81 10.89 6.71
C GLY A 34 -40.58 11.00 5.19
N THR A 35 -41.50 10.46 4.43
CA THR A 35 -41.61 10.62 2.95
C THR A 35 -42.07 12.00 2.56
N ALA A 36 -41.51 12.58 1.47
CA ALA A 36 -42.24 13.46 0.58
C ALA A 36 -41.63 13.46 -0.84
N ARG A 37 -42.46 13.03 -1.80
CA ARG A 37 -42.29 13.22 -3.25
C ARG A 37 -42.84 14.57 -3.64
N ILE A 38 -42.23 15.27 -4.60
CA ILE A 38 -42.93 16.07 -5.60
C ILE A 38 -42.17 16.05 -6.92
N ALA A 39 -42.92 15.93 -8.01
CA ALA A 39 -42.48 15.76 -9.41
C ALA A 39 -42.65 17.06 -10.22
N GLY A 40 -42.04 17.05 -11.42
CA GLY A 40 -42.41 17.84 -12.60
C GLY A 40 -41.53 19.08 -12.82
N THR A 41 -41.15 19.47 -14.02
CA THR A 41 -41.53 19.20 -15.40
C THR A 41 -40.48 19.76 -16.34
N ALA A 42 -40.44 19.27 -17.58
CA ALA A 42 -39.55 19.60 -18.67
C ALA A 42 -39.73 21.00 -19.25
N GLY A 43 -38.70 21.50 -19.90
CA GLY A 43 -38.77 22.68 -20.79
C GLY A 43 -37.58 22.75 -21.73
N THR A 44 -37.82 22.42 -22.98
CA THR A 44 -36.93 22.59 -24.16
C THR A 44 -36.91 24.02 -24.69
N ALA A 45 -35.79 24.51 -25.20
CA ALA A 45 -35.74 25.37 -26.37
C ALA A 45 -34.34 25.60 -26.93
N HIS A 46 -34.30 25.62 -28.24
CA HIS A 46 -33.22 25.80 -29.23
C HIS A 46 -32.70 27.25 -29.42
N GLY A 47 -31.55 27.35 -30.11
CA GLY A 47 -31.09 28.49 -30.92
C GLY A 47 -29.68 28.90 -30.55
N GLY A 48 -28.64 28.72 -31.30
CA GLY A 48 -28.21 29.14 -32.59
C GLY A 48 -27.64 30.59 -32.57
N ASP A 49 -26.41 30.89 -32.71
CA ASP A 49 -25.67 31.21 -33.88
C ASP A 49 -24.34 31.98 -33.59
N THR A 50 -23.40 31.79 -34.44
CA THR A 50 -22.08 32.34 -34.73
C THR A 50 -21.77 33.81 -34.45
N SER A 51 -20.52 34.12 -34.04
CA SER A 51 -19.65 35.00 -34.80
C SER A 51 -18.22 35.18 -34.26
N HIS A 52 -17.31 35.41 -35.17
CA HIS A 52 -15.86 35.49 -35.14
C HIS A 52 -15.24 36.68 -34.36
N GLY A 53 -13.99 36.42 -33.88
CA GLY A 53 -12.93 37.42 -34.06
C GLY A 53 -12.32 38.05 -32.82
N GLY A 54 -11.05 37.78 -32.57
CA GLY A 54 -10.19 38.52 -31.66
C GLY A 54 -8.95 37.74 -31.26
N GLY A 55 -7.82 38.00 -31.89
CA GLY A 55 -6.53 37.35 -31.68
C GLY A 55 -5.84 37.68 -30.33
N PRO A 56 -4.67 37.11 -30.07
CA PRO A 56 -4.27 36.62 -28.78
C PRO A 56 -3.52 37.63 -27.91
N SER A 57 -3.91 37.76 -26.66
CA SER A 57 -3.04 38.29 -25.61
C SER A 57 -2.36 37.09 -24.88
N HIS A 58 -1.04 37.01 -24.97
CA HIS A 58 -0.22 36.12 -24.17
C HIS A 58 -0.32 36.53 -22.69
N GLY A 59 -1.23 35.92 -21.98
CA GLY A 59 -1.33 35.96 -20.52
C GLY A 59 -0.94 34.58 -19.99
N GLY A 60 -0.07 34.55 -18.97
CA GLY A 60 0.59 33.38 -18.36
C GLY A 60 -0.21 32.11 -18.35
N GLY A 61 0.42 31.00 -18.78
CA GLY A 61 -0.20 29.70 -18.86
C GLY A 61 -0.80 29.26 -17.55
N PRO A 62 -1.95 28.58 -17.55
CA PRO A 62 -2.52 27.99 -16.34
C PRO A 62 -1.53 26.96 -15.80
N ALA A 63 -1.32 27.01 -14.48
CA ALA A 63 -0.49 26.04 -13.77
C ALA A 63 -0.91 24.62 -14.15
N HIS A 64 0.00 23.85 -14.74
CA HIS A 64 -0.20 22.47 -15.21
C HIS A 64 -0.72 21.48 -14.15
N GLY A 65 -1.01 21.90 -12.92
CA GLY A 65 -1.51 21.06 -11.82
C GLY A 65 -2.99 21.28 -11.45
N ALA A 66 -3.61 22.39 -11.84
CA ALA A 66 -4.95 22.73 -11.33
C ALA A 66 -6.07 21.77 -11.81
N GLY A 67 -5.89 21.07 -12.93
CA GLY A 67 -6.82 20.08 -13.46
C GLY A 67 -6.71 18.69 -12.80
N LEU A 68 -5.52 18.32 -12.32
CA LEU A 68 -5.25 16.97 -11.80
C LEU A 68 -6.10 16.60 -10.57
N GLY A 69 -6.36 17.56 -9.68
CA GLY A 69 -7.15 17.32 -8.47
C GLY A 69 -8.62 17.01 -8.73
N ARG A 70 -9.15 17.30 -9.93
CA ARG A 70 -10.53 16.99 -10.30
C ARG A 70 -10.66 15.78 -11.23
N GLN A 71 -9.56 15.16 -11.59
CA GLN A 71 -9.59 13.91 -12.36
C GLN A 71 -10.15 12.79 -11.50
N THR A 72 -10.99 11.97 -12.09
CA THR A 72 -11.61 10.81 -11.47
C THR A 72 -11.05 9.54 -12.08
N LEU A 73 -11.18 8.42 -11.37
CA LEU A 73 -10.79 7.13 -11.93
C LEU A 73 -11.61 6.84 -13.19
N PRO A 74 -10.99 6.42 -14.30
CA PRO A 74 -11.71 6.02 -15.51
C PRO A 74 -12.65 4.82 -15.24
N ALA A 75 -13.75 4.75 -15.99
CA ALA A 75 -14.64 3.59 -15.95
C ALA A 75 -13.88 2.31 -16.35
N ASN A 76 -14.15 1.21 -15.67
CA ASN A 76 -13.51 -0.10 -15.85
C ASN A 76 -11.99 -0.09 -15.58
N ASP A 77 -11.48 0.84 -14.81
CA ASP A 77 -10.06 0.88 -14.44
C ASP A 77 -9.85 0.30 -13.03
N GLY A 78 -10.00 -1.01 -12.93
CA GLY A 78 -9.87 -1.78 -11.70
C GLY A 78 -11.09 -1.68 -10.76
N TRP A 79 -10.96 -2.35 -9.61
CA TRP A 79 -12.05 -2.48 -8.65
C TRP A 79 -12.56 -1.15 -8.09
N ALA A 80 -11.71 -0.13 -7.95
CA ALA A 80 -12.16 1.18 -7.47
C ALA A 80 -13.10 1.90 -8.46
N SER A 81 -13.24 1.41 -9.70
CA SER A 81 -14.25 1.89 -10.66
C SER A 81 -15.61 1.22 -10.52
N ALA A 82 -15.77 0.25 -9.62
CA ALA A 82 -17.02 -0.46 -9.41
C ALA A 82 -18.13 0.47 -8.88
N GLY A 83 -19.38 0.13 -9.16
CA GLY A 83 -20.55 0.86 -8.63
C GLY A 83 -20.52 2.35 -8.96
N THR A 84 -20.32 3.21 -7.96
CA THR A 84 -20.26 4.67 -8.10
C THR A 84 -18.95 5.18 -8.71
N GLY A 85 -17.92 4.31 -8.76
CA GLY A 85 -16.56 4.70 -9.12
C GLY A 85 -15.88 5.57 -8.06
N THR A 86 -14.65 5.97 -8.33
CA THR A 86 -13.86 6.83 -7.43
C THR A 86 -13.66 8.21 -8.03
N THR A 87 -14.22 9.22 -7.40
CA THR A 87 -14.19 10.62 -7.84
C THR A 87 -13.39 11.53 -6.90
N GLY A 88 -13.03 11.02 -5.71
CA GLY A 88 -12.32 11.79 -4.71
C GLY A 88 -12.95 13.13 -4.38
N GLY A 89 -12.14 14.16 -4.33
CA GLY A 89 -12.57 15.54 -4.09
C GLY A 89 -13.08 16.29 -5.34
N ALA A 90 -13.43 15.62 -6.45
CA ALA A 90 -13.80 16.32 -7.69
C ALA A 90 -14.95 17.33 -7.50
N ALA A 91 -15.88 17.10 -6.57
CA ALA A 91 -16.98 17.98 -6.22
C ALA A 91 -16.60 19.09 -5.21
N ALA A 92 -15.33 19.24 -4.84
CA ALA A 92 -14.90 20.23 -3.86
C ALA A 92 -15.24 21.67 -4.27
N PRO A 93 -15.89 22.45 -3.41
CA PRO A 93 -16.09 23.88 -3.65
C PRO A 93 -14.73 24.60 -3.61
N PRO A 94 -14.62 25.79 -4.21
CA PRO A 94 -13.35 26.53 -4.23
C PRO A 94 -12.72 26.73 -2.83
N ALA A 95 -13.51 26.91 -1.79
CA ALA A 95 -13.05 27.07 -0.43
C ALA A 95 -12.37 25.79 0.15
N ASN A 96 -12.64 24.61 -0.43
CA ASN A 96 -12.07 23.33 -0.01
C ASN A 96 -10.94 22.87 -0.95
N VAL A 97 -10.41 23.75 -1.77
CA VAL A 97 -9.22 23.49 -2.60
C VAL A 97 -8.02 24.13 -1.91
N HIS A 98 -7.13 23.30 -1.40
CA HIS A 98 -5.99 23.73 -0.59
C HIS A 98 -4.68 23.46 -1.31
N THR A 99 -3.68 24.31 -1.11
CA THR A 99 -2.28 24.03 -1.43
C THR A 99 -1.49 24.03 -0.14
N VAL A 100 -0.82 22.91 0.15
CA VAL A 100 -0.13 22.70 1.42
C VAL A 100 1.38 22.51 1.20
N THR A 101 2.18 23.10 2.07
CA THR A 101 3.65 23.04 2.06
C THR A 101 4.24 22.54 3.39
N THR A 102 3.37 22.29 4.40
CA THR A 102 3.78 21.82 5.72
C THR A 102 2.82 20.74 6.22
N ARG A 103 3.31 19.89 7.13
CA ARG A 103 2.48 18.89 7.84
C ARG A 103 1.26 19.53 8.52
N ALA A 104 1.42 20.68 9.16
CA ALA A 104 0.33 21.36 9.84
C ALA A 104 -0.78 21.84 8.89
N GLN A 105 -0.39 22.38 7.72
CA GLN A 105 -1.34 22.77 6.68
C GLN A 105 -2.07 21.53 6.09
N LEU A 106 -1.36 20.41 5.89
CA LEU A 106 -1.98 19.16 5.45
C LEU A 106 -3.02 18.67 6.45
N ALA A 107 -2.68 18.64 7.76
CA ALA A 107 -3.61 18.26 8.80
C ALA A 107 -4.85 19.17 8.86
N ALA A 108 -4.67 20.49 8.72
CA ALA A 108 -5.76 21.45 8.67
C ALA A 108 -6.66 21.25 7.43
N ALA A 109 -6.07 21.02 6.26
CA ALA A 109 -6.82 20.74 5.02
C ALA A 109 -7.62 19.44 5.12
N LEU A 110 -7.05 18.38 5.70
CA LEU A 110 -7.75 17.12 5.96
C LEU A 110 -8.93 17.28 6.94
N ALA A 111 -8.87 18.21 7.86
CA ALA A 111 -9.95 18.51 8.81
C ALA A 111 -11.09 19.36 8.21
N THR A 112 -10.97 19.87 6.98
CA THR A 112 -12.02 20.66 6.32
C THR A 112 -13.26 19.77 6.06
N PRO A 113 -14.47 20.18 6.41
CA PRO A 113 -15.68 19.40 6.14
C PRO A 113 -16.03 19.30 4.65
N GLY A 114 -16.61 18.16 4.25
CA GLY A 114 -17.11 17.91 2.90
C GLY A 114 -16.02 17.54 1.88
N PRO A 115 -16.32 17.45 0.58
CA PRO A 115 -15.36 17.13 -0.47
C PRO A 115 -14.21 18.15 -0.52
N ARG A 116 -12.96 17.66 -0.69
CA ARG A 116 -11.77 18.50 -0.69
C ARG A 116 -10.70 18.04 -1.68
N ILE A 117 -9.96 19.01 -2.20
CA ILE A 117 -8.76 18.77 -2.99
C ILE A 117 -7.56 19.39 -2.27
N ILE A 118 -6.51 18.60 -2.10
CA ILE A 118 -5.28 19.02 -1.42
C ILE A 118 -4.11 18.86 -2.39
N TYR A 119 -3.55 19.97 -2.83
CA TYR A 119 -2.33 20.02 -3.62
C TYR A 119 -1.12 20.04 -2.67
N VAL A 120 -0.28 19.01 -2.73
CA VAL A 120 0.99 18.97 -2.00
C VAL A 120 2.04 19.69 -2.84
N LYS A 121 2.73 20.69 -2.26
CA LYS A 121 3.78 21.47 -2.93
C LYS A 121 5.10 21.38 -2.16
N GLY A 122 6.14 20.94 -2.85
CA GLY A 122 7.47 20.77 -2.25
C GLY A 122 7.54 19.58 -1.31
N SER A 123 8.41 19.62 -0.32
CA SER A 123 8.62 18.54 0.64
C SER A 123 7.89 18.82 1.95
N LEU A 124 6.93 17.95 2.30
CA LEU A 124 6.29 17.91 3.61
C LEU A 124 6.99 16.87 4.46
N ASP A 125 7.44 17.30 5.64
CA ASP A 125 8.12 16.45 6.60
C ASP A 125 7.37 16.48 7.94
N SER A 126 7.51 15.43 8.77
CA SER A 126 6.94 15.42 10.13
C SER A 126 7.45 16.60 10.95
N GLY A 127 8.69 17.05 10.70
CA GLY A 127 9.33 18.13 11.42
C GLY A 127 9.76 17.77 12.83
N LYS A 128 9.76 16.47 13.19
CA LYS A 128 10.17 15.93 14.48
C LYS A 128 11.12 14.75 14.33
N THR A 129 11.93 14.55 15.36
CA THR A 129 12.85 13.42 15.50
C THR A 129 12.30 12.41 16.52
N CYS A 130 12.89 11.22 16.61
CA CYS A 130 12.53 10.22 17.60
C CYS A 130 12.66 10.74 19.04
N ALA A 131 13.61 11.62 19.30
CA ALA A 131 13.79 12.25 20.61
C ALA A 131 12.59 13.14 21.03
N ASP A 132 11.91 13.74 20.04
CA ASP A 132 10.72 14.60 20.32
C ASP A 132 9.46 13.81 20.70
N TYR A 133 9.46 12.51 20.46
CA TYR A 133 8.36 11.62 20.82
C TYR A 133 8.63 10.83 22.10
N ALA A 134 9.91 10.59 22.43
CA ALA A 134 10.32 9.79 23.57
C ALA A 134 9.78 10.34 24.88
N THR A 135 9.24 9.48 25.73
CA THR A 135 8.68 9.83 27.04
C THR A 135 8.92 8.71 28.06
N GLY A 136 8.57 8.95 29.32
CA GLY A 136 8.67 7.93 30.37
C GLY A 136 10.12 7.45 30.65
N GLY A 137 11.12 8.20 30.22
CA GLY A 137 12.53 7.79 30.37
C GLY A 137 12.97 6.73 29.34
N TYR A 138 12.21 6.52 28.26
CA TYR A 138 12.63 5.59 27.18
C TYR A 138 13.96 5.99 26.58
N THR A 139 14.84 5.02 26.49
CA THR A 139 16.03 5.05 25.63
C THR A 139 16.19 3.69 24.98
N LEU A 140 16.61 3.66 23.69
CA LEU A 140 16.84 2.40 22.99
C LEU A 140 17.90 1.54 23.72
N ALA A 141 18.97 2.15 24.23
CA ALA A 141 20.02 1.43 24.98
C ALA A 141 19.47 0.75 26.24
N GLY A 142 18.60 1.46 27.00
CA GLY A 142 17.97 0.90 28.19
C GLY A 142 17.01 -0.25 27.82
N TYR A 143 16.24 -0.06 26.76
CA TYR A 143 15.33 -1.09 26.24
C TYR A 143 16.09 -2.37 25.83
N LEU A 144 17.15 -2.22 25.04
CA LEU A 144 17.99 -3.35 24.61
C LEU A 144 18.61 -4.08 25.80
N ALA A 145 19.08 -3.35 26.81
CA ALA A 145 19.68 -3.98 28.00
C ALA A 145 18.65 -4.75 28.85
N ALA A 146 17.41 -4.26 28.93
CA ALA A 146 16.37 -4.90 29.76
C ALA A 146 15.76 -6.13 29.07
N TYR A 147 15.59 -6.11 27.76
CA TYR A 147 14.88 -7.13 27.00
C TYR A 147 15.79 -7.96 26.09
N ASP A 148 17.10 -7.95 26.36
CA ASP A 148 18.04 -8.89 25.75
C ASP A 148 17.56 -10.31 26.00
N PRO A 149 17.40 -11.17 24.97
CA PRO A 149 16.98 -12.55 25.14
C PRO A 149 17.80 -13.37 26.13
N ALA A 150 19.07 -12.98 26.37
CA ALA A 150 19.90 -13.59 27.39
C ALA A 150 19.47 -13.20 28.83
N VAL A 151 18.72 -12.12 28.99
CA VAL A 151 18.23 -11.59 30.28
C VAL A 151 16.73 -11.83 30.44
N TRP A 152 15.94 -11.46 29.44
CA TRP A 152 14.48 -11.54 29.45
C TRP A 152 13.95 -12.94 29.09
N GLY A 153 14.65 -13.65 28.23
CA GLY A 153 14.19 -14.90 27.63
C GLY A 153 13.43 -14.67 26.31
N ARG A 154 12.78 -15.73 25.83
CA ARG A 154 12.01 -15.72 24.57
C ARG A 154 10.57 -16.22 24.74
N ASP A 155 10.11 -16.48 25.96
CA ASP A 155 8.82 -17.13 26.24
C ASP A 155 7.67 -16.13 26.40
N ALA A 156 7.95 -14.83 26.49
CA ALA A 156 6.97 -13.78 26.68
C ALA A 156 7.41 -12.46 26.04
N GLU A 157 6.46 -11.69 25.52
CA GLU A 157 6.71 -10.32 25.07
C GLU A 157 7.24 -9.44 26.21
N PRO A 158 8.05 -8.40 25.89
CA PRO A 158 8.48 -7.39 26.85
C PRO A 158 7.33 -6.79 27.64
N SER A 159 7.53 -6.55 28.93
CA SER A 159 6.55 -5.89 29.78
C SER A 159 7.24 -5.11 30.92
N GLY A 160 6.51 -4.20 31.56
CA GLY A 160 7.02 -3.36 32.64
C GLY A 160 7.46 -1.97 32.18
N PRO A 161 8.09 -1.18 33.08
CA PRO A 161 8.22 0.28 32.91
C PRO A 161 8.92 0.73 31.63
N LEU A 162 9.88 -0.03 31.09
CA LEU A 162 10.58 0.34 29.84
C LEU A 162 9.76 0.03 28.60
N GLU A 163 8.99 -1.07 28.59
CA GLU A 163 8.03 -1.34 27.53
C GLU A 163 6.87 -0.35 27.58
N ASP A 164 6.36 -0.02 28.77
CA ASP A 164 5.34 1.04 28.95
C ASP A 164 5.84 2.38 28.40
N ALA A 165 7.10 2.72 28.63
CA ALA A 165 7.71 3.94 28.11
C ALA A 165 7.90 3.90 26.57
N ARG A 166 8.29 2.74 26.00
CA ARG A 166 8.34 2.52 24.56
C ARG A 166 6.96 2.71 23.92
N ALA A 167 5.95 2.04 24.48
CA ALA A 167 4.58 2.09 23.98
C ALA A 167 4.00 3.52 24.06
N ALA A 168 4.24 4.24 25.18
CA ALA A 168 3.83 5.64 25.32
C ALA A 168 4.54 6.56 24.30
N SER A 169 5.82 6.30 24.01
CA SER A 169 6.57 7.03 22.98
C SER A 169 6.02 6.77 21.58
N ALA A 170 5.67 5.52 21.24
CA ALA A 170 5.01 5.16 20.01
C ALA A 170 3.62 5.81 19.84
N VAL A 171 2.86 5.94 20.93
CA VAL A 171 1.59 6.70 20.93
C VAL A 171 1.81 8.17 20.59
N ASN A 172 2.86 8.81 21.15
CA ASN A 172 3.21 10.20 20.82
C ASN A 172 3.58 10.36 19.34
N GLN A 173 4.35 9.42 18.79
CA GLN A 173 4.69 9.40 17.37
C GLN A 173 3.43 9.21 16.51
N THR A 174 2.61 8.21 16.81
CA THR A 174 1.35 7.93 16.09
C THR A 174 0.46 9.17 16.03
N ALA A 175 0.24 9.86 17.14
CA ALA A 175 -0.59 11.06 17.21
C ALA A 175 -0.07 12.20 16.32
N HIS A 176 1.22 12.20 16.02
CA HIS A 176 1.82 13.22 15.16
C HIS A 176 1.88 12.82 13.71
N ILE A 177 2.37 11.61 13.37
CA ILE A 177 2.67 11.24 11.97
C ILE A 177 1.49 10.59 11.24
N LYS A 178 0.57 9.94 11.94
CA LYS A 178 -0.57 9.24 11.34
C LYS A 178 -1.71 10.23 11.07
N LEU A 179 -1.84 10.63 9.80
CA LEU A 179 -2.83 11.61 9.37
C LEU A 179 -4.05 10.91 8.77
N LYS A 180 -5.20 11.05 9.43
CA LYS A 180 -6.47 10.48 8.95
C LYS A 180 -6.94 11.19 7.69
N VAL A 181 -7.15 10.43 6.61
CA VAL A 181 -7.72 10.91 5.34
C VAL A 181 -9.22 10.61 5.33
N PRO A 182 -10.08 11.62 5.33
CA PRO A 182 -11.53 11.42 5.31
C PRO A 182 -12.06 11.16 3.90
N SER A 183 -13.35 10.77 3.82
CA SER A 183 -14.07 10.54 2.57
C SER A 183 -14.06 11.75 1.63
N ASP A 184 -14.32 11.53 0.35
CA ASP A 184 -14.42 12.56 -0.69
C ASP A 184 -13.17 13.44 -0.79
N THR A 185 -12.00 12.82 -0.74
CA THR A 185 -10.71 13.53 -0.69
C THR A 185 -9.85 13.17 -1.90
N THR A 186 -9.32 14.19 -2.58
CA THR A 186 -8.18 14.03 -3.50
C THR A 186 -6.95 14.70 -2.90
N ILE A 187 -5.86 13.92 -2.76
CA ILE A 187 -4.53 14.44 -2.43
C ILE A 187 -3.65 14.24 -3.67
N VAL A 188 -3.14 15.32 -4.21
CA VAL A 188 -2.33 15.26 -5.45
C VAL A 188 -1.07 16.10 -5.32
N GLY A 189 0.07 15.51 -5.71
CA GLY A 189 1.36 16.18 -5.72
C GLY A 189 1.49 17.14 -6.91
N LEU A 190 1.92 18.37 -6.65
CA LEU A 190 2.49 19.25 -7.66
C LEU A 190 3.90 18.75 -8.03
N PRO A 191 4.49 19.16 -9.17
CA PRO A 191 5.81 18.68 -9.58
C PRO A 191 6.85 18.71 -8.46
N GLY A 192 7.47 17.56 -8.17
CA GLY A 192 8.47 17.38 -7.11
C GLY A 192 7.90 17.30 -5.70
N ALA A 193 6.58 17.07 -5.54
CA ALA A 193 5.95 16.89 -4.23
C ALA A 193 6.45 15.63 -3.51
N THR A 194 6.83 15.79 -2.25
CA THR A 194 7.30 14.71 -1.39
C THR A 194 6.59 14.76 -0.03
N ILE A 195 6.23 13.61 0.51
CA ILE A 195 5.76 13.44 1.90
C ILE A 195 6.75 12.50 2.60
N ARG A 196 7.37 12.97 3.70
CA ARG A 196 8.39 12.24 4.45
C ARG A 196 7.99 12.05 5.90
N HIS A 197 8.33 10.89 6.46
CA HIS A 197 8.13 10.56 7.88
C HIS A 197 6.66 10.72 8.32
N LEU A 198 5.71 10.48 7.40
CA LEU A 198 4.27 10.57 7.66
C LEU A 198 3.56 9.34 7.10
N ASN A 199 2.47 8.96 7.76
CA ASN A 199 1.55 7.93 7.31
C ASN A 199 0.20 8.57 6.95
N LEU A 200 -0.27 8.39 5.71
CA LEU A 200 -1.63 8.73 5.32
C LEU A 200 -2.56 7.56 5.64
N HIS A 201 -3.44 7.73 6.59
CA HIS A 201 -4.34 6.69 7.06
C HIS A 201 -5.77 6.92 6.53
N VAL A 202 -6.13 6.18 5.49
CA VAL A 202 -7.50 6.12 4.95
C VAL A 202 -8.27 5.12 5.82
N ASP A 203 -8.94 5.62 6.85
CA ASP A 203 -9.62 4.80 7.87
C ASP A 203 -11.13 5.04 7.85
N LYS A 204 -11.88 3.99 7.49
CA LYS A 204 -13.35 3.99 7.38
C LYS A 204 -13.85 5.15 6.52
N ALA A 205 -13.15 5.38 5.42
CA ALA A 205 -13.46 6.41 4.44
C ALA A 205 -13.93 5.80 3.12
N ASP A 206 -14.67 6.58 2.37
CA ASP A 206 -15.13 6.24 1.02
C ASP A 206 -14.70 7.33 0.05
N ASN A 207 -14.36 6.95 -1.18
CA ASN A 207 -14.10 7.88 -2.27
C ASN A 207 -12.83 8.74 -2.06
N VAL A 208 -11.66 8.09 -2.09
CA VAL A 208 -10.36 8.76 -1.86
C VAL A 208 -9.41 8.53 -3.05
N ILE A 209 -8.74 9.59 -3.47
CA ILE A 209 -7.69 9.58 -4.51
C ILE A 209 -6.40 10.14 -3.92
N ILE A 210 -5.30 9.38 -4.05
CA ILE A 210 -3.95 9.79 -3.64
C ILE A 210 -3.01 9.58 -4.82
N ARG A 211 -2.43 10.63 -5.39
CA ARG A 211 -1.64 10.50 -6.61
C ARG A 211 -0.52 11.51 -6.78
N ASN A 212 0.48 11.14 -7.58
CA ASN A 212 1.59 11.99 -8.01
C ASN A 212 2.47 12.52 -6.87
N ILE A 213 2.69 11.71 -5.82
CA ILE A 213 3.46 12.08 -4.64
C ILE A 213 4.60 11.10 -4.46
N ARG A 214 5.81 11.60 -4.11
CA ARG A 214 6.89 10.77 -3.59
C ARG A 214 6.68 10.60 -2.08
N PHE A 215 6.45 9.38 -1.63
CA PHE A 215 6.43 9.01 -0.23
C PHE A 215 7.80 8.46 0.16
N GLU A 216 8.33 8.92 1.28
CA GLU A 216 9.68 8.55 1.72
C GLU A 216 9.72 8.35 3.23
N ASP A 217 10.29 7.21 3.66
CA ASP A 217 10.74 6.96 5.02
C ASP A 217 9.64 7.15 6.09
N ALA A 218 8.58 6.35 6.05
CA ALA A 218 7.56 6.30 7.11
C ALA A 218 8.07 5.46 8.30
N ALA A 219 9.23 5.82 8.86
CA ALA A 219 9.91 5.02 9.86
C ALA A 219 9.25 5.09 11.25
N ASP A 220 9.24 3.94 11.94
CA ASP A 220 8.91 3.81 13.36
C ASP A 220 10.15 4.11 14.21
N CYS A 221 10.03 5.05 15.12
CA CYS A 221 11.07 5.38 16.09
C CYS A 221 11.16 4.37 17.25
N PHE A 222 10.13 3.56 17.43
CA PHE A 222 9.95 2.71 18.61
C PHE A 222 9.44 1.30 18.24
N PRO A 223 10.09 0.60 17.29
CA PRO A 223 9.69 -0.77 16.94
C PRO A 223 9.60 -1.64 18.20
N GLN A 224 8.58 -2.50 18.23
CA GLN A 224 8.39 -3.45 19.30
C GLN A 224 9.26 -4.69 19.08
N TRP A 225 9.99 -5.10 20.10
CA TRP A 225 10.61 -6.41 20.12
C TRP A 225 9.58 -7.48 20.51
N ASP A 226 9.40 -8.48 19.65
CA ASP A 226 8.62 -9.67 19.95
C ASP A 226 9.54 -10.90 19.94
N PRO A 227 9.99 -11.36 21.12
CA PRO A 227 10.83 -12.55 21.22
C PRO A 227 10.09 -13.85 20.89
N THR A 228 8.75 -13.82 20.84
CA THR A 228 7.90 -14.99 20.57
C THR A 228 7.57 -15.17 19.10
N ASP A 229 7.91 -14.18 18.26
CA ASP A 229 7.71 -14.26 16.80
C ASP A 229 8.74 -15.20 16.16
N GLY A 230 8.31 -16.44 15.94
CA GLY A 230 9.14 -17.52 15.43
C GLY A 230 10.22 -17.99 16.40
N GLU A 231 11.23 -18.66 15.85
CA GLU A 231 12.30 -19.26 16.67
C GLU A 231 13.27 -18.22 17.25
N THR A 232 13.40 -17.07 16.60
CA THR A 232 14.46 -16.08 16.91
C THR A 232 13.93 -14.73 17.35
N GLY A 233 12.61 -14.55 17.42
CA GLY A 233 11.97 -13.27 17.65
C GLY A 233 12.07 -12.32 16.44
N ASN A 234 11.37 -11.19 16.51
CA ASN A 234 11.40 -10.17 15.45
C ASN A 234 11.15 -8.77 16.00
N TRP A 235 11.52 -7.75 15.21
CA TRP A 235 11.14 -6.36 15.44
C TRP A 235 9.92 -6.02 14.59
N ASN A 236 8.94 -5.31 15.18
CA ASN A 236 7.70 -4.96 14.53
C ASN A 236 7.51 -3.45 14.49
N SER A 237 7.38 -2.89 13.30
CA SER A 237 7.05 -1.48 13.06
C SER A 237 5.56 -1.28 12.84
N LEU A 238 5.07 -0.05 13.00
CA LEU A 238 3.66 0.30 12.99
C LEU A 238 3.19 1.10 11.76
N TYR A 239 4.10 1.59 10.92
CA TYR A 239 3.73 2.61 9.93
C TYR A 239 4.00 2.19 8.50
N ASP A 240 2.95 2.34 7.67
CA ASP A 240 3.03 2.35 6.22
C ASP A 240 3.14 3.79 5.70
N ASN A 241 3.52 3.97 4.43
CA ASN A 241 3.33 5.27 3.80
C ASN A 241 1.84 5.59 3.61
N ILE A 242 1.05 4.60 3.15
CA ILE A 242 -0.42 4.68 3.03
C ILE A 242 -1.03 3.42 3.65
N SER A 243 -1.87 3.60 4.67
CA SER A 243 -2.70 2.52 5.23
C SER A 243 -4.15 2.71 4.81
N VAL A 244 -4.76 1.72 4.17
CA VAL A 244 -6.19 1.69 3.80
C VAL A 244 -6.89 0.68 4.70
N THR A 245 -7.72 1.17 5.62
CA THR A 245 -8.34 0.35 6.67
C THR A 245 -9.85 0.53 6.68
N GLY A 246 -10.61 -0.54 6.42
CA GLY A 246 -12.08 -0.52 6.43
C GLY A 246 -12.70 0.50 5.49
N SER A 247 -12.04 0.81 4.38
CA SER A 247 -12.37 1.89 3.46
C SER A 247 -12.77 1.37 2.09
N THR A 248 -13.51 2.18 1.32
CA THR A 248 -13.98 1.79 -0.01
C THR A 248 -13.69 2.85 -1.07
N HIS A 249 -13.64 2.45 -2.35
CA HIS A 249 -13.39 3.33 -3.49
C HIS A 249 -12.14 4.19 -3.28
N VAL A 250 -10.99 3.51 -3.17
CA VAL A 250 -9.68 4.17 -2.99
C VAL A 250 -8.82 3.95 -4.23
N TRP A 251 -8.28 5.03 -4.77
CA TRP A 251 -7.36 5.01 -5.89
C TRP A 251 -6.01 5.60 -5.51
N VAL A 252 -4.97 4.75 -5.51
CA VAL A 252 -3.57 5.11 -5.24
C VAL A 252 -2.81 5.03 -6.57
N ASP A 253 -2.38 6.17 -7.11
CA ASP A 253 -1.98 6.24 -8.51
C ASP A 253 -0.77 7.15 -8.76
N HIS A 254 0.17 6.71 -9.60
CA HIS A 254 1.36 7.48 -9.98
C HIS A 254 2.14 8.03 -8.77
N ASN A 255 2.26 7.27 -7.69
CA ASN A 255 3.12 7.64 -6.57
C ASN A 255 4.45 6.89 -6.65
N THR A 256 5.49 7.45 -6.02
CA THR A 256 6.76 6.76 -5.78
C THR A 256 6.90 6.51 -4.30
N PHE A 257 7.20 5.27 -3.91
CA PHE A 257 7.39 4.83 -2.53
C PHE A 257 8.83 4.34 -2.34
N THR A 258 9.49 4.78 -1.27
CA THR A 258 10.87 4.39 -0.97
C THR A 258 11.23 4.66 0.50
N ASP A 259 12.20 3.91 1.03
CA ASP A 259 12.78 4.17 2.34
C ASP A 259 13.90 5.23 2.27
N GLY A 260 14.22 5.72 1.06
CA GLY A 260 15.19 6.77 0.86
C GLY A 260 16.59 6.39 1.32
N ALA A 261 17.14 7.19 2.23
CA ALA A 261 18.49 6.96 2.80
C ALA A 261 18.48 6.08 4.06
N ASN A 262 17.30 5.59 4.49
CA ASN A 262 17.11 4.87 5.75
C ASN A 262 16.53 3.44 5.58
N PRO A 263 16.97 2.63 4.59
CA PRO A 263 16.37 1.31 4.36
C PRO A 263 16.63 0.37 5.55
N ASP A 264 15.72 -0.59 5.77
CA ASP A 264 15.87 -1.61 6.82
C ASP A 264 17.18 -2.40 6.68
N SER A 265 17.67 -2.59 5.46
CA SER A 265 18.97 -3.24 5.19
C SER A 265 20.18 -2.49 5.74
N ALA A 266 20.07 -1.18 6.00
CA ALA A 266 21.11 -0.36 6.62
C ALA A 266 20.99 -0.28 8.15
N GLN A 267 19.91 -0.82 8.74
CA GLN A 267 19.70 -0.80 10.18
C GLN A 267 20.60 -1.81 10.90
N PRO A 268 20.98 -1.52 12.17
CA PRO A 268 21.77 -2.45 12.96
C PRO A 268 21.02 -3.74 13.27
N LEU A 269 21.78 -4.79 13.60
CA LEU A 269 21.22 -6.01 14.16
C LEU A 269 21.12 -5.87 15.68
N TYR A 270 19.91 -6.03 16.23
CA TYR A 270 19.70 -6.21 17.67
C TYR A 270 19.09 -7.58 17.94
N PHE A 271 19.62 -8.28 18.93
CA PHE A 271 19.21 -9.64 19.29
C PHE A 271 19.34 -10.66 18.15
N GLY A 272 20.25 -10.36 17.20
CA GLY A 272 20.47 -11.18 16.00
C GLY A 272 19.44 -10.96 14.87
N ARG A 273 18.55 -9.97 15.01
CA ARG A 273 17.54 -9.61 14.01
C ARG A 273 17.75 -8.19 13.48
N PRO A 274 17.46 -7.93 12.20
CA PRO A 274 17.41 -6.57 11.68
C PRO A 274 16.46 -5.70 12.52
N TYR A 275 16.91 -4.52 12.90
CA TYR A 275 16.04 -3.53 13.58
C TYR A 275 15.11 -2.90 12.55
N GLN A 276 14.02 -3.59 12.24
CA GLN A 276 13.05 -3.14 11.25
C GLN A 276 12.35 -1.87 11.75
N VAL A 277 12.51 -0.77 11.02
CA VAL A 277 11.89 0.52 11.32
C VAL A 277 10.73 0.85 10.36
N HIS A 278 10.51 0.03 9.33
CA HIS A 278 9.41 0.19 8.38
C HIS A 278 8.44 -1.00 8.44
N ASP A 279 7.13 -0.73 8.23
CA ASP A 279 6.14 -1.79 7.96
C ASP A 279 5.82 -1.83 6.46
N GLY A 280 4.64 -1.48 5.99
CA GLY A 280 4.29 -1.51 4.58
C GLY A 280 4.53 -0.20 3.84
N GLN A 281 4.46 -0.23 2.50
CA GLN A 281 4.36 0.98 1.69
C GLN A 281 2.90 1.33 1.39
N THR A 282 2.09 0.32 1.06
CA THR A 282 0.64 0.53 0.84
C THR A 282 -0.12 -0.71 1.28
N ASP A 283 -0.72 -0.68 2.46
CA ASP A 283 -1.46 -1.81 3.03
C ASP A 283 -2.97 -1.59 2.94
N ILE A 284 -3.72 -2.67 2.62
CA ILE A 284 -5.18 -2.66 2.40
C ILE A 284 -5.80 -3.73 3.28
N THR A 285 -6.51 -3.33 4.35
CA THR A 285 -6.86 -4.24 5.44
C THR A 285 -8.24 -3.98 6.03
N ASN A 286 -8.66 -4.86 6.94
CA ASN A 286 -9.85 -4.72 7.79
C ASN A 286 -11.15 -4.45 7.03
N GLY A 287 -11.42 -5.24 5.99
CA GLY A 287 -12.65 -5.15 5.21
C GLY A 287 -12.68 -3.99 4.22
N SER A 288 -11.54 -3.40 3.88
CA SER A 288 -11.44 -2.46 2.76
C SER A 288 -11.91 -3.14 1.47
N ASP A 289 -12.51 -2.36 0.57
CA ASP A 289 -13.08 -2.92 -0.67
C ASP A 289 -12.98 -1.91 -1.81
N PHE A 290 -13.04 -2.39 -3.06
CA PHE A 290 -12.99 -1.54 -4.25
C PHE A 290 -11.77 -0.60 -4.26
N VAL A 291 -10.57 -1.18 -4.24
CA VAL A 291 -9.31 -0.44 -4.25
C VAL A 291 -8.56 -0.68 -5.57
N THR A 292 -8.01 0.36 -6.16
CA THR A 292 -7.09 0.28 -7.30
C THR A 292 -5.76 0.93 -6.95
N VAL A 293 -4.67 0.18 -7.15
CA VAL A 293 -3.29 0.64 -7.00
C VAL A 293 -2.63 0.56 -8.37
N SER A 294 -2.38 1.70 -9.00
CA SER A 294 -1.96 1.76 -10.40
C SER A 294 -0.81 2.72 -10.66
N TRP A 295 0.05 2.36 -11.60
CA TRP A 295 1.12 3.22 -12.09
C TRP A 295 2.06 3.76 -10.99
N ASN A 296 2.18 3.07 -9.85
CA ASN A 296 3.11 3.48 -8.81
C ASN A 296 4.48 2.83 -9.03
N GLU A 297 5.50 3.46 -8.46
CA GLU A 297 6.83 2.90 -8.29
C GLU A 297 7.06 2.58 -6.82
N PHE A 298 7.42 1.33 -6.52
CA PHE A 298 7.80 0.85 -5.21
C PHE A 298 9.27 0.44 -5.27
N SER A 299 10.10 0.98 -4.38
CA SER A 299 11.55 0.75 -4.47
C SER A 299 12.25 0.64 -3.13
N GLY A 300 13.24 -0.26 -3.05
CA GLY A 300 14.18 -0.37 -1.95
C GLY A 300 13.51 -0.63 -0.60
N HIS A 301 12.58 -1.61 -0.50
CA HIS A 301 11.76 -1.84 0.68
C HIS A 301 11.50 -3.33 0.92
N ASP A 302 11.31 -3.73 2.19
CA ASP A 302 11.07 -5.13 2.55
C ASP A 302 9.60 -5.52 2.33
N LYS A 303 8.65 -5.01 3.11
CA LYS A 303 7.26 -5.47 3.24
C LYS A 303 6.27 -4.59 2.45
N THR A 304 6.28 -4.65 1.11
CA THR A 304 5.70 -3.61 0.23
C THR A 304 4.18 -3.43 0.33
N MET A 305 3.38 -4.51 0.18
CA MET A 305 1.91 -4.40 0.11
C MET A 305 1.22 -5.62 0.72
N LEU A 306 0.49 -5.41 1.82
CA LEU A 306 -0.33 -6.43 2.46
C LEU A 306 -1.81 -6.19 2.14
N ILE A 307 -2.48 -7.20 1.60
CA ILE A 307 -3.93 -7.21 1.38
C ILE A 307 -4.53 -8.25 2.33
N GLY A 308 -5.17 -7.77 3.42
CA GLY A 308 -5.65 -8.60 4.52
C GLY A 308 -4.59 -8.88 5.60
N SER A 309 -4.78 -8.31 6.80
CA SER A 309 -3.79 -8.32 7.88
C SER A 309 -3.82 -9.56 8.78
N THR A 310 -4.88 -10.36 8.73
CA THR A 310 -5.08 -11.50 9.65
C THR A 310 -5.64 -12.70 8.93
N ASN A 311 -5.43 -13.91 9.48
CA ASN A 311 -6.10 -15.12 9.03
C ASN A 311 -7.52 -15.26 9.61
N ASN A 312 -7.96 -14.35 10.49
CA ASN A 312 -9.33 -14.31 11.00
C ASN A 312 -10.29 -13.80 9.90
N PRO A 313 -11.30 -14.57 9.48
CA PRO A 313 -12.19 -14.21 8.37
C PRO A 313 -13.18 -13.09 8.69
N ALA A 314 -13.32 -12.67 9.94
CA ALA A 314 -14.44 -11.85 10.40
C ALA A 314 -14.54 -10.49 9.69
N ALA A 315 -13.43 -9.84 9.37
CA ALA A 315 -13.43 -8.54 8.72
C ALA A 315 -13.36 -8.63 7.18
N ASP A 316 -12.62 -9.61 6.66
CA ASP A 316 -12.10 -9.59 5.30
C ASP A 316 -12.86 -10.50 4.33
N THR A 317 -13.63 -11.50 4.83
CA THR A 317 -14.40 -12.40 3.96
C THR A 317 -15.41 -11.66 3.10
N GLY A 318 -15.32 -11.83 1.77
CA GLY A 318 -16.18 -11.17 0.79
C GLY A 318 -15.88 -9.69 0.57
N LYS A 319 -14.73 -9.24 1.06
CA LYS A 319 -14.13 -7.92 0.89
C LYS A 319 -12.78 -8.03 0.20
N LEU A 320 -12.00 -6.97 0.23
CA LEU A 320 -10.67 -6.89 -0.35
C LEU A 320 -10.68 -7.13 -1.87
N SER A 321 -11.68 -6.55 -2.56
CA SER A 321 -11.68 -6.48 -4.01
C SER A 321 -10.65 -5.42 -4.44
N VAL A 322 -9.47 -5.89 -4.89
CA VAL A 322 -8.32 -5.00 -5.17
C VAL A 322 -7.79 -5.25 -6.57
N THR A 323 -7.43 -4.19 -7.26
CA THR A 323 -6.67 -4.23 -8.51
C THR A 323 -5.30 -3.61 -8.31
N VAL A 324 -4.25 -4.32 -8.77
CA VAL A 324 -2.86 -3.88 -8.75
C VAL A 324 -2.34 -3.95 -10.19
N HIS A 325 -2.16 -2.79 -10.85
CA HIS A 325 -1.77 -2.81 -12.26
C HIS A 325 -0.78 -1.71 -12.65
N HIS A 326 0.05 -2.00 -13.64
CA HIS A 326 1.04 -1.10 -14.19
C HIS A 326 2.00 -0.50 -13.14
N ASN A 327 2.19 -1.19 -12.00
CA ASN A 327 3.15 -0.74 -11.00
C ASN A 327 4.56 -1.29 -11.32
N HIS A 328 5.57 -0.51 -10.96
CA HIS A 328 6.96 -0.91 -10.98
C HIS A 328 7.40 -1.30 -9.57
N PHE A 329 7.75 -2.56 -9.38
CA PHE A 329 8.37 -3.06 -8.15
C PHE A 329 9.87 -3.25 -8.43
N SER A 330 10.71 -2.40 -7.83
CA SER A 330 12.16 -2.39 -8.07
C SER A 330 12.92 -2.56 -6.78
N ASP A 331 13.72 -3.61 -6.67
CA ASP A 331 14.48 -3.91 -5.46
C ASP A 331 13.62 -3.95 -4.19
N THR A 332 12.45 -4.59 -4.30
CA THR A 332 11.52 -4.87 -3.22
C THR A 332 11.59 -6.34 -2.87
N LEU A 333 11.49 -6.68 -1.57
CA LEU A 333 11.88 -8.00 -1.11
C LEU A 333 10.70 -8.99 -1.05
N GLN A 334 9.53 -8.53 -0.61
CA GLN A 334 8.34 -9.36 -0.45
C GLN A 334 7.03 -8.56 -0.49
N ARG A 335 5.90 -9.28 -0.50
CA ARG A 335 4.53 -8.73 -0.49
C ARG A 335 4.25 -7.83 -1.71
N LEU A 336 4.33 -8.40 -2.93
CA LEU A 336 4.17 -7.65 -4.18
C LEU A 336 2.92 -8.07 -5.03
N PRO A 337 1.73 -8.31 -4.45
CA PRO A 337 1.32 -8.22 -3.05
C PRO A 337 1.31 -9.57 -2.29
N ARG A 338 1.14 -9.54 -0.95
CA ARG A 338 0.68 -10.68 -0.14
C ARG A 338 -0.82 -10.55 0.11
N VAL A 339 -1.60 -11.59 -0.22
CA VAL A 339 -3.07 -11.53 -0.21
C VAL A 339 -3.69 -12.55 0.74
N ARG A 340 -4.70 -12.13 1.48
CA ARG A 340 -5.65 -13.00 2.19
C ARG A 340 -7.08 -12.61 1.82
N PHE A 341 -8.00 -13.56 1.69
CA PHE A 341 -9.45 -13.41 1.43
C PHE A 341 -9.85 -12.64 0.16
N GLY A 342 -8.99 -11.76 -0.37
CA GLY A 342 -9.32 -10.82 -1.43
C GLY A 342 -9.50 -11.46 -2.80
N LYS A 343 -10.42 -10.87 -3.61
CA LYS A 343 -10.46 -11.02 -5.07
C LYS A 343 -9.51 -10.01 -5.70
N VAL A 344 -8.27 -10.42 -5.95
CA VAL A 344 -7.20 -9.51 -6.35
C VAL A 344 -6.77 -9.77 -7.79
N HIS A 345 -6.92 -8.74 -8.65
CA HIS A 345 -6.42 -8.74 -10.01
C HIS A 345 -5.05 -8.06 -10.09
N VAL A 346 -4.01 -8.81 -10.42
CA VAL A 346 -2.62 -8.36 -10.51
C VAL A 346 -2.19 -8.45 -11.97
N TYR A 347 -2.16 -7.34 -12.70
CA TYR A 347 -1.87 -7.40 -14.13
C TYR A 347 -0.98 -6.25 -14.62
N ASP A 348 -0.24 -6.50 -15.69
CA ASP A 348 0.62 -5.53 -16.35
C ASP A 348 1.63 -4.85 -15.41
N ASN A 349 2.04 -5.50 -14.32
CA ASN A 349 3.07 -4.97 -13.43
C ASN A 349 4.47 -5.38 -13.90
N TYR A 350 5.44 -4.52 -13.65
CA TYR A 350 6.85 -4.79 -13.89
C TYR A 350 7.56 -5.06 -12.56
N TYR A 351 8.14 -6.25 -12.44
CA TYR A 351 8.93 -6.69 -11.29
C TYR A 351 10.40 -6.74 -11.68
N GLU A 352 11.23 -6.00 -10.99
CA GLU A 352 12.68 -6.01 -11.14
C GLU A 352 13.37 -6.51 -9.87
N VAL A 353 13.91 -7.72 -9.92
CA VAL A 353 14.56 -8.40 -8.80
C VAL A 353 16.05 -8.56 -9.10
N PRO A 354 16.90 -7.60 -8.66
CA PRO A 354 18.32 -7.60 -8.97
C PRO A 354 19.14 -8.54 -8.10
N ASP A 355 18.69 -8.80 -6.85
CA ASP A 355 19.43 -9.56 -5.85
C ASP A 355 18.64 -10.75 -5.32
N ALA A 356 19.26 -11.94 -5.36
CA ALA A 356 18.69 -13.17 -4.81
C ALA A 356 18.92 -13.30 -3.30
N ALA A 357 19.88 -12.58 -2.73
CA ALA A 357 20.23 -12.72 -1.32
C ALA A 357 19.17 -12.09 -0.40
N THR A 358 18.47 -11.08 -0.89
CA THR A 358 17.49 -10.33 -0.13
C THR A 358 16.04 -10.60 -0.56
N PHE A 359 15.82 -10.99 -1.82
CA PHE A 359 14.49 -11.30 -2.35
C PHE A 359 13.85 -12.52 -1.68
N VAL A 360 12.63 -12.38 -1.22
CA VAL A 360 11.87 -13.45 -0.55
C VAL A 360 10.80 -14.03 -1.47
N TYR A 361 9.87 -13.22 -1.97
CA TYR A 361 8.84 -13.62 -2.95
C TYR A 361 8.16 -12.39 -3.58
N ALA A 362 7.53 -12.59 -4.74
CA ALA A 362 6.68 -11.56 -5.33
C ALA A 362 5.23 -11.67 -4.84
N ILE A 363 4.50 -12.72 -5.19
CA ILE A 363 3.08 -12.87 -4.87
C ILE A 363 2.90 -13.89 -3.75
N GLY A 364 2.40 -13.44 -2.61
CA GLY A 364 2.06 -14.30 -1.47
C GLY A 364 0.61 -14.77 -1.54
N VAL A 365 0.42 -16.08 -1.65
CA VAL A 365 -0.89 -16.74 -1.75
C VAL A 365 -1.35 -17.12 -0.35
N GLY A 366 -2.18 -16.28 0.26
CA GLY A 366 -2.63 -16.45 1.64
C GLY A 366 -3.99 -17.11 1.76
N VAL A 367 -4.43 -17.28 3.01
CA VAL A 367 -5.68 -17.95 3.36
C VAL A 367 -6.85 -17.40 2.55
N GLN A 368 -7.56 -18.28 1.81
CA GLN A 368 -8.74 -17.97 1.00
C GLN A 368 -8.55 -16.82 -0.02
N SER A 369 -7.31 -16.54 -0.41
CA SER A 369 -7.06 -15.55 -1.46
C SER A 369 -7.56 -16.06 -2.82
N GLN A 370 -8.06 -15.14 -3.65
CA GLN A 370 -8.52 -15.38 -5.01
C GLN A 370 -7.75 -14.46 -5.97
N ILE A 371 -6.52 -14.84 -6.31
CA ILE A 371 -5.61 -14.02 -7.10
C ILE A 371 -5.69 -14.40 -8.57
N VAL A 372 -5.82 -13.40 -9.46
CA VAL A 372 -5.62 -13.55 -10.90
C VAL A 372 -4.42 -12.70 -11.31
N ALA A 373 -3.33 -13.35 -11.74
CA ALA A 373 -2.08 -12.72 -12.15
C ALA A 373 -1.90 -12.80 -13.67
N GLU A 374 -2.05 -11.66 -14.37
CA GLU A 374 -2.05 -11.63 -15.84
C GLU A 374 -1.00 -10.69 -16.41
N ASN A 375 -0.34 -11.13 -17.47
CA ASN A 375 0.54 -10.33 -18.32
C ASN A 375 1.61 -9.52 -17.56
N ASN A 376 1.97 -9.94 -16.34
CA ASN A 376 3.05 -9.31 -15.60
C ASN A 376 4.41 -9.63 -16.22
N TYR A 377 5.36 -8.71 -16.09
CA TYR A 377 6.71 -8.86 -16.58
C TYR A 377 7.70 -8.97 -15.43
N PHE A 378 8.39 -10.11 -15.31
CA PHE A 378 9.38 -10.38 -14.28
C PHE A 378 10.79 -10.32 -14.88
N ARG A 379 11.63 -9.41 -14.38
CA ARG A 379 13.07 -9.34 -14.68
C ARG A 379 13.86 -9.80 -13.45
N LEU A 380 14.46 -10.98 -13.55
CA LEU A 380 15.20 -11.56 -12.43
C LEU A 380 16.70 -11.57 -12.73
N SER A 381 17.53 -11.43 -11.70
CA SER A 381 18.94 -11.80 -11.77
C SER A 381 19.04 -13.32 -12.00
N ARG A 382 20.20 -13.78 -12.45
CA ARG A 382 20.42 -15.22 -12.73
C ARG A 382 20.42 -16.08 -11.47
N ALA A 383 20.62 -15.48 -10.32
CA ALA A 383 20.67 -16.17 -9.04
C ALA A 383 19.30 -16.36 -8.40
N VAL A 384 18.27 -15.61 -8.85
CA VAL A 384 16.89 -15.74 -8.35
C VAL A 384 16.22 -16.94 -8.97
N ASP A 385 15.74 -17.86 -8.14
CA ASP A 385 14.92 -18.99 -8.59
C ASP A 385 13.51 -18.48 -8.95
N PRO A 386 13.03 -18.69 -10.19
CA PRO A 386 11.66 -18.33 -10.55
C PRO A 386 10.56 -19.01 -9.71
N ALA A 387 10.84 -20.16 -9.09
CA ALA A 387 9.91 -20.82 -8.17
C ALA A 387 9.61 -19.97 -6.93
N GLY A 388 10.53 -19.10 -6.52
CA GLY A 388 10.34 -18.14 -5.43
C GLY A 388 9.48 -16.93 -5.79
N LEU A 389 8.96 -16.80 -7.01
CA LEU A 389 8.01 -15.73 -7.36
C LEU A 389 6.67 -15.88 -6.64
N LEU A 390 6.26 -17.10 -6.31
CA LEU A 390 5.09 -17.40 -5.50
C LEU A 390 5.53 -17.88 -4.12
N TYR A 391 4.72 -17.63 -3.11
CA TYR A 391 4.95 -18.13 -1.76
C TYR A 391 3.62 -18.54 -1.09
N ASP A 392 3.63 -19.72 -0.44
CA ASP A 392 2.47 -20.23 0.29
C ASP A 392 2.35 -19.57 1.69
N TRP A 393 1.26 -18.86 1.87
CA TRP A 393 0.81 -18.29 3.15
C TRP A 393 -0.53 -18.89 3.59
N GLY A 394 -0.78 -20.17 3.28
CA GLY A 394 -2.00 -20.90 3.60
C GLY A 394 -3.11 -20.74 2.57
N GLY A 395 -2.79 -20.27 1.37
CA GLY A 395 -3.69 -20.29 0.22
C GLY A 395 -3.59 -21.59 -0.57
N THR A 396 -4.55 -21.84 -1.46
CA THR A 396 -4.62 -23.13 -2.18
C THR A 396 -4.64 -22.97 -3.69
N THR A 397 -4.85 -21.76 -4.21
CA THR A 397 -5.05 -21.57 -5.65
C THR A 397 -4.80 -20.14 -6.09
N LEU A 398 -4.36 -19.98 -7.33
CA LEU A 398 -4.36 -18.71 -8.08
C LEU A 398 -4.44 -18.99 -9.58
N THR A 399 -5.02 -18.05 -10.34
CA THR A 399 -4.94 -18.08 -11.80
C THR A 399 -3.73 -17.25 -12.26
N ALA A 400 -2.84 -17.85 -13.07
CA ALA A 400 -1.71 -17.14 -13.65
C ALA A 400 -1.66 -17.38 -15.16
N ARG A 401 -1.65 -16.31 -15.99
CA ARG A 401 -1.62 -16.42 -17.45
C ARG A 401 -0.92 -15.24 -18.11
N GLY A 402 -0.32 -15.49 -19.26
CA GLY A 402 0.31 -14.46 -20.09
C GLY A 402 1.56 -13.80 -19.50
N ASN A 403 2.05 -14.24 -18.33
CA ASN A 403 3.20 -13.66 -17.66
C ASN A 403 4.51 -13.93 -18.42
N LEU A 404 5.43 -12.97 -18.41
CA LEU A 404 6.75 -13.06 -19.03
C LEU A 404 7.87 -13.02 -18.00
N LEU A 405 8.89 -13.83 -18.24
CA LEU A 405 10.12 -13.90 -17.46
C LEU A 405 11.31 -13.50 -18.31
N ARG A 406 12.16 -12.60 -17.79
CA ARG A 406 13.47 -12.24 -18.36
C ARG A 406 14.57 -12.58 -17.37
N VAL A 407 15.46 -13.50 -17.77
CA VAL A 407 16.67 -13.88 -17.00
C VAL A 407 17.88 -13.87 -17.93
N GLY A 408 18.96 -13.22 -17.52
CA GLY A 408 20.20 -13.18 -18.30
C GLY A 408 20.04 -12.62 -19.72
N GLY A 409 19.09 -11.70 -19.91
CA GLY A 409 18.79 -11.09 -21.22
C GLY A 409 17.84 -11.88 -22.11
N LYS A 410 17.49 -13.12 -21.73
CA LYS A 410 16.53 -13.97 -22.47
C LYS A 410 15.13 -13.80 -21.90
N GLU A 411 14.17 -13.61 -22.80
CA GLU A 411 12.74 -13.44 -22.48
C GLU A 411 11.97 -14.69 -22.92
N ARG A 412 11.02 -15.12 -22.07
CA ARG A 412 10.16 -16.29 -22.36
C ARG A 412 8.86 -16.20 -21.54
N PRO A 413 7.77 -16.81 -21.99
CA PRO A 413 6.61 -17.05 -21.15
C PRO A 413 6.98 -17.82 -19.86
N ILE A 414 6.25 -17.56 -18.78
CA ILE A 414 6.36 -18.31 -17.53
C ILE A 414 4.99 -18.78 -17.07
N ASP A 415 4.88 -20.05 -16.76
CA ASP A 415 3.79 -20.63 -15.97
C ASP A 415 4.18 -20.54 -14.48
N LEU A 416 3.68 -19.52 -13.78
CA LEU A 416 4.02 -19.28 -12.37
C LEU A 416 3.60 -20.46 -11.49
N VAL A 417 2.40 -21.01 -11.70
CA VAL A 417 1.88 -22.14 -10.94
C VAL A 417 2.67 -23.39 -11.19
N GLY A 418 2.90 -23.72 -12.46
CA GLY A 418 3.66 -24.93 -12.83
C GLY A 418 5.11 -24.88 -12.33
N VAL A 419 5.76 -23.70 -12.35
CA VAL A 419 7.13 -23.56 -11.84
C VAL A 419 7.15 -23.68 -10.31
N TYR A 420 6.18 -23.11 -9.60
CA TYR A 420 6.04 -23.27 -8.15
C TYR A 420 5.83 -24.75 -7.78
N ASN A 421 4.82 -25.39 -8.35
CA ASN A 421 4.43 -26.78 -8.07
C ASN A 421 5.55 -27.80 -8.38
N ALA A 422 6.43 -27.48 -9.32
CA ALA A 422 7.59 -28.33 -9.61
C ALA A 422 8.67 -28.31 -8.50
N ALA A 423 8.63 -27.34 -7.60
CA ALA A 423 9.66 -27.10 -6.59
C ALA A 423 9.14 -27.17 -5.13
N HIS A 424 7.83 -27.08 -4.93
CA HIS A 424 7.22 -26.98 -3.59
C HIS A 424 6.03 -27.95 -3.44
N ASP A 425 5.68 -28.24 -2.18
CA ASP A 425 4.53 -29.03 -1.76
C ASP A 425 3.90 -28.33 -0.54
N PRO A 426 2.58 -28.12 -0.48
CA PRO A 426 1.56 -28.58 -1.44
C PRO A 426 1.49 -27.76 -2.73
N ASP A 427 0.92 -28.39 -3.76
CA ASP A 427 0.65 -27.74 -5.06
C ASP A 427 -0.45 -26.72 -4.96
N PHE A 428 -0.29 -25.61 -5.70
CA PHE A 428 -1.40 -24.68 -5.96
C PHE A 428 -2.27 -25.15 -7.13
N GLY A 429 -3.59 -25.01 -6.96
CA GLY A 429 -4.54 -25.07 -8.06
C GLY A 429 -4.40 -23.87 -9.02
N ALA A 430 -4.70 -24.07 -10.28
CA ALA A 430 -4.53 -23.05 -11.34
C ALA A 430 -5.79 -22.21 -11.60
N ASP A 431 -6.83 -22.30 -10.75
CA ASP A 431 -8.10 -21.58 -10.92
C ASP A 431 -8.49 -20.85 -9.64
N ALA A 432 -8.47 -19.53 -9.67
CA ALA A 432 -8.91 -18.66 -8.58
C ALA A 432 -10.45 -18.59 -8.41
N GLY A 433 -11.21 -19.26 -9.29
CA GLY A 433 -12.67 -19.36 -9.21
C GLY A 433 -13.43 -18.10 -9.66
N TRP A 434 -12.78 -17.15 -10.35
CA TRP A 434 -13.41 -15.95 -10.88
C TRP A 434 -12.63 -15.36 -12.06
N THR A 435 -13.28 -14.49 -12.83
CA THR A 435 -12.66 -13.78 -13.96
C THR A 435 -12.79 -12.27 -13.74
N PRO A 436 -11.71 -11.50 -13.79
CA PRO A 436 -11.75 -10.04 -13.75
C PRO A 436 -12.55 -9.46 -14.93
N THR A 437 -13.35 -8.44 -14.67
CA THR A 437 -14.14 -7.74 -15.69
C THR A 437 -13.92 -6.23 -15.70
N LEU A 438 -13.31 -5.69 -14.64
CA LEU A 438 -13.05 -4.27 -14.49
C LEU A 438 -11.62 -3.94 -14.95
N HIS A 439 -11.42 -3.96 -16.26
CA HIS A 439 -10.22 -3.50 -16.95
C HIS A 439 -10.59 -3.04 -18.35
N THR A 440 -10.03 -1.95 -18.83
CA THR A 440 -10.27 -1.45 -20.19
C THR A 440 -9.49 -2.25 -21.21
N ARG A 441 -8.23 -2.54 -20.90
CA ARG A 441 -7.32 -3.33 -21.72
C ARG A 441 -6.27 -3.98 -20.82
N ILE A 442 -5.84 -5.17 -21.16
CA ILE A 442 -4.64 -5.79 -20.63
C ILE A 442 -3.57 -5.71 -21.71
N ASP A 443 -2.43 -5.14 -21.39
CA ASP A 443 -1.35 -4.91 -22.34
C ASP A 443 -0.61 -6.22 -22.68
N PRO A 444 -0.10 -6.37 -23.91
CA PRO A 444 0.79 -7.50 -24.21
C PRO A 444 2.01 -7.47 -23.26
N ALA A 445 2.26 -8.56 -22.56
CA ALA A 445 3.28 -8.62 -21.49
C ALA A 445 4.68 -8.16 -21.96
N ASN A 446 5.03 -8.34 -23.23
CA ASN A 446 6.31 -7.88 -23.80
C ASN A 446 6.41 -6.34 -23.93
N THR A 447 5.31 -5.61 -23.79
CA THR A 447 5.30 -4.13 -23.81
C THR A 447 5.33 -3.55 -22.38
N VAL A 448 4.86 -4.30 -21.38
CA VAL A 448 4.66 -3.86 -19.99
C VAL A 448 5.91 -3.20 -19.41
N ARG A 449 7.08 -3.83 -19.51
CA ARG A 449 8.32 -3.23 -19.00
C ARG A 449 8.57 -1.83 -19.55
N ARG A 450 8.35 -1.62 -20.85
CA ARG A 450 8.60 -0.32 -21.49
C ARG A 450 7.57 0.73 -21.06
N GLU A 451 6.30 0.34 -21.02
CA GLU A 451 5.21 1.26 -20.65
C GLU A 451 5.32 1.64 -19.17
N VAL A 452 5.48 0.65 -18.29
CA VAL A 452 5.60 0.89 -16.85
C VAL A 452 6.84 1.71 -16.51
N SER A 453 8.02 1.39 -17.07
CA SER A 453 9.25 2.17 -16.82
C SER A 453 9.18 3.63 -17.31
N ARG A 454 8.23 3.98 -18.18
CA ARG A 454 8.07 5.34 -18.70
C ARG A 454 7.03 6.16 -17.96
N HIS A 455 6.04 5.47 -17.40
CA HIS A 455 4.83 6.14 -16.91
C HIS A 455 4.55 5.92 -15.43
N ALA A 456 5.11 4.90 -14.79
CA ALA A 456 4.93 4.67 -13.37
C ALA A 456 5.73 5.66 -12.51
N GLY A 457 5.18 5.98 -11.33
CA GLY A 457 5.81 6.85 -10.36
C GLY A 457 5.36 8.32 -10.42
N ALA A 458 5.77 9.07 -9.41
CA ALA A 458 5.46 10.48 -9.30
C ALA A 458 6.21 11.30 -10.36
N GLY A 459 5.55 12.31 -10.93
CA GLY A 459 6.09 13.16 -11.99
C GLY A 459 5.76 12.70 -13.41
N HIS A 460 5.10 11.56 -13.58
CA HIS A 460 4.73 11.00 -14.89
C HIS A 460 3.26 11.24 -15.28
N LEU A 461 2.48 11.92 -14.44
CA LEU A 461 1.15 12.40 -14.83
C LEU A 461 1.27 13.56 -15.82
N SER A 462 0.79 13.35 -17.04
CA SER A 462 0.72 14.34 -18.13
C SER A 462 -0.60 15.10 -18.14
#